data_4720acf810b9ec23e49da783cff4c659
#
_entry.id   4720acf810b9ec23e49da783cff4c659
#
_cell.length_a   1.000
_cell.length_b   1.000
_cell.length_c   1.000
_cell.angle_alpha   90.00
_cell.angle_beta   90.00
_cell.angle_gamma   90.00
#
_symmetry.space_group_name_H-M   'P 1'
#
loop_
_entity.id
_entity.type
_entity.pdbx_description
1 polymer ?
#
loop_
_entity_poly.entity_id
_entity_poly.type
_entity_poly.pdbx_seq_one_letter_code
_entity_poly.pdbx_strand_id
1 'polypeptide(L)'
;MFEQTFKNIDDVLHKDAGCASELDYTEQTSWMLFLKYLDDLESERSMESELTGKKYTYILDEKYRWSAWAAPKDEHGAFDHNNALTGDDLIEFVNDDLFPYLQSFKQKADTTNQIEYKVGEIFSELKNKIQSGYSLRDALEYVDELRFQTQDERHELSSLYEDKIKRMGNAGRNGGEYYTPRPLIRAMIKVINPKIGESIYDGAVGSAGFLCEAYEYLRDQKLTTKQLKTLQTKTFHGKEKKSLAYVIAIMNMILHGIESPNIVRTNSLAENLDDIQPKDRHNIILANPPFGGKEQSEVQQNFEIRSGETAFLFLQHFIAYLKPGGRAAVVIKNTFLSNSDNASKALRQELLESCNLHTILDCPGGTFTGAGVKTVVLFFEKGQPTENIWYYQLDLGRNLGKTNPLNDDDLAEFVALQAKAEDSDNSWTVSLADVNQESWDLSVKNPNRDDEVVLRDPVEILDEIQALDRETAEILESVRGLV
;
A
#
# COMPACT_ATOMS: atom_id res chain seq x y z
N MET A 1 21.29 5.59 -9.86
CA MET A 1 22.33 4.54 -10.03
C MET A 1 21.68 3.23 -10.47
N PHE A 2 20.65 2.76 -9.80
CA PHE A 2 20.02 1.45 -10.05
C PHE A 2 18.82 1.46 -11.03
N GLU A 3 18.41 2.59 -11.57
CA GLU A 3 17.26 2.70 -12.49
C GLU A 3 17.41 1.81 -13.74
N GLN A 4 18.62 1.79 -14.33
CA GLN A 4 18.87 0.96 -15.50
C GLN A 4 18.84 -0.53 -15.15
N THR A 5 19.33 -0.92 -13.99
CA THR A 5 19.29 -2.31 -13.50
C THR A 5 17.86 -2.79 -13.33
N PHE A 6 16.96 -1.96 -12.76
CA PHE A 6 15.53 -2.31 -12.67
C PHE A 6 14.87 -2.45 -14.05
N LYS A 7 15.22 -1.58 -15.02
CA LYS A 7 14.74 -1.73 -16.40
C LYS A 7 15.23 -3.02 -17.04
N ASN A 8 16.50 -3.35 -16.85
CA ASN A 8 17.07 -4.59 -17.40
C ASN A 8 16.37 -5.83 -16.81
N ILE A 9 16.07 -5.84 -15.51
CA ILE A 9 15.27 -6.92 -14.87
C ILE A 9 13.91 -7.02 -15.54
N ASP A 10 13.19 -5.88 -15.69
CA ASP A 10 11.87 -5.86 -16.33
C ASP A 10 11.95 -6.36 -17.80
N ASP A 11 12.97 -5.96 -18.55
CA ASP A 11 13.16 -6.37 -19.95
C ASP A 11 13.44 -7.88 -20.10
N VAL A 12 14.18 -8.48 -19.15
CA VAL A 12 14.38 -9.93 -19.09
C VAL A 12 13.08 -10.65 -18.79
N LEU A 13 12.36 -10.20 -17.75
CA LEU A 13 11.08 -10.81 -17.35
C LEU A 13 10.00 -10.67 -18.43
N HIS A 14 9.99 -9.55 -19.16
CA HIS A 14 9.05 -9.33 -20.27
C HIS A 14 9.27 -10.30 -21.45
N LYS A 15 10.50 -10.75 -21.66
CA LYS A 15 10.84 -11.72 -22.73
C LYS A 15 10.59 -13.16 -22.33
N ASP A 16 10.45 -13.44 -21.02
CA ASP A 16 10.22 -14.79 -20.53
C ASP A 16 8.75 -15.21 -20.66
N ALA A 17 8.49 -16.39 -21.23
CA ALA A 17 7.16 -16.89 -21.49
C ALA A 17 6.31 -17.13 -20.23
N GLY A 18 6.93 -17.26 -19.07
CA GLY A 18 6.26 -17.47 -17.79
C GLY A 18 5.77 -16.18 -17.12
N CYS A 19 6.21 -15.01 -17.61
CA CYS A 19 5.87 -13.70 -17.04
C CYS A 19 5.08 -12.88 -18.06
N ALA A 20 3.79 -12.63 -17.80
CA ALA A 20 2.88 -12.03 -18.77
C ALA A 20 2.37 -10.62 -18.38
N SER A 21 2.68 -10.14 -17.16
CA SER A 21 2.09 -8.92 -16.64
C SER A 21 3.01 -8.19 -15.65
N GLU A 22 2.73 -6.90 -15.42
CA GLU A 22 3.41 -6.10 -14.38
C GLU A 22 3.30 -6.74 -12.98
N LEU A 23 2.21 -7.51 -12.72
CA LEU A 23 2.10 -8.27 -11.48
C LEU A 23 3.18 -9.35 -11.41
N ASP A 24 3.38 -10.12 -12.50
CA ASP A 24 4.37 -11.17 -12.55
C ASP A 24 5.79 -10.59 -12.40
N TYR A 25 6.09 -9.49 -13.12
CA TYR A 25 7.40 -8.83 -13.02
C TYR A 25 7.67 -8.36 -11.59
N THR A 26 6.66 -7.76 -10.94
CA THR A 26 6.79 -7.30 -9.56
C THR A 26 6.97 -8.46 -8.60
N GLU A 27 6.21 -9.55 -8.76
CA GLU A 27 6.31 -10.76 -7.94
C GLU A 27 7.69 -11.41 -8.06
N GLN A 28 8.17 -11.61 -9.29
CA GLN A 28 9.46 -12.26 -9.51
C GLN A 28 10.62 -11.39 -9.02
N THR A 29 10.59 -10.09 -9.29
CA THR A 29 11.59 -9.16 -8.75
C THR A 29 11.58 -9.18 -7.21
N SER A 30 10.41 -9.23 -6.57
CA SER A 30 10.28 -9.13 -5.10
C SER A 30 10.97 -10.28 -4.36
N TRP A 31 10.81 -11.52 -4.81
CA TRP A 31 11.46 -12.64 -4.11
C TRP A 31 12.98 -12.66 -4.32
N MET A 32 13.46 -12.27 -5.51
CA MET A 32 14.90 -12.16 -5.77
C MET A 32 15.53 -11.07 -4.89
N LEU A 33 14.92 -9.90 -4.84
CA LEU A 33 15.36 -8.80 -3.96
C LEU A 33 15.35 -9.21 -2.48
N PHE A 34 14.33 -9.96 -2.05
CA PHE A 34 14.23 -10.41 -0.67
C PHE A 34 15.38 -11.34 -0.29
N LEU A 35 15.72 -12.31 -1.14
CA LEU A 35 16.84 -13.24 -0.87
C LEU A 35 18.19 -12.53 -0.91
N LYS A 36 18.39 -11.60 -1.86
CA LYS A 36 19.58 -10.77 -1.91
C LYS A 36 19.73 -9.92 -0.66
N TYR A 37 18.66 -9.22 -0.26
CA TYR A 37 18.65 -8.44 0.99
C TYR A 37 18.96 -9.29 2.23
N LEU A 38 18.37 -10.48 2.32
CA LEU A 38 18.60 -11.38 3.46
C LEU A 38 20.07 -11.80 3.56
N ASP A 39 20.71 -12.13 2.45
CA ASP A 39 22.13 -12.51 2.40
C ASP A 39 23.03 -11.32 2.81
N ASP A 40 22.75 -10.13 2.32
CA ASP A 40 23.50 -8.91 2.69
C ASP A 40 23.33 -8.58 4.18
N LEU A 41 22.10 -8.65 4.72
CA LEU A 41 21.81 -8.43 6.13
C LEU A 41 22.53 -9.46 7.04
N GLU A 42 22.51 -10.74 6.68
CA GLU A 42 23.18 -11.78 7.44
C GLU A 42 24.71 -11.62 7.39
N SER A 43 25.24 -11.20 6.26
CA SER A 43 26.67 -10.91 6.10
C SER A 43 27.10 -9.74 6.99
N GLU A 44 26.31 -8.65 7.03
CA GLU A 44 26.54 -7.51 7.91
C GLU A 44 26.53 -7.92 9.40
N ARG A 45 25.50 -8.68 9.81
CA ARG A 45 25.38 -9.18 11.19
C ARG A 45 26.49 -10.15 11.58
N SER A 46 26.95 -10.98 10.64
CA SER A 46 28.10 -11.87 10.85
C SER A 46 29.36 -11.08 11.13
N MET A 47 29.66 -10.05 10.32
CA MET A 47 30.83 -9.17 10.53
C MET A 47 30.75 -8.42 11.88
N GLU A 48 29.59 -7.87 12.25
CA GLU A 48 29.39 -7.24 13.55
C GLU A 48 29.60 -8.21 14.71
N SER A 49 29.15 -9.44 14.56
CA SER A 49 29.29 -10.50 15.55
C SER A 49 30.76 -10.89 15.76
N GLU A 50 31.53 -11.00 14.67
CA GLU A 50 32.98 -11.26 14.69
C GLU A 50 33.73 -10.13 15.43
N LEU A 51 33.40 -8.87 15.15
CA LEU A 51 33.98 -7.71 15.85
C LEU A 51 33.75 -7.74 17.37
N THR A 52 32.64 -8.33 17.81
CA THR A 52 32.29 -8.49 19.23
C THR A 52 32.74 -9.81 19.83
N GLY A 53 33.45 -10.67 19.07
CA GLY A 53 33.93 -11.98 19.49
C GLY A 53 32.82 -13.02 19.69
N LYS A 54 31.66 -12.83 19.09
CA LYS A 54 30.53 -13.77 19.13
C LYS A 54 30.46 -14.56 17.82
N LYS A 55 29.92 -15.77 17.89
CA LYS A 55 29.64 -16.57 16.70
C LYS A 55 28.25 -16.23 16.19
N TYR A 56 28.11 -15.85 14.92
CA TYR A 56 26.83 -15.65 14.26
C TYR A 56 26.29 -17.02 13.78
N THR A 57 24.98 -17.18 13.86
CA THR A 57 24.28 -18.35 13.30
C THR A 57 23.39 -17.84 12.17
N TYR A 58 23.71 -18.25 10.97
CA TYR A 58 22.94 -17.86 9.78
C TYR A 58 21.56 -18.51 9.78
N ILE A 59 20.58 -17.80 9.23
CA ILE A 59 19.22 -18.28 9.03
C ILE A 59 19.20 -19.33 7.93
N LEU A 60 19.89 -19.04 6.80
CA LEU A 60 19.97 -19.96 5.68
C LEU A 60 21.22 -20.84 5.77
N ASP A 61 21.05 -22.13 5.48
CA ASP A 61 22.17 -23.05 5.27
C ASP A 61 23.02 -22.56 4.09
N GLU A 62 24.33 -22.84 4.12
CA GLU A 62 25.33 -22.28 3.21
C GLU A 62 24.93 -22.40 1.73
N LYS A 63 24.48 -23.59 1.29
CA LYS A 63 24.13 -23.85 -0.11
C LYS A 63 22.91 -23.03 -0.62
N TYR A 64 22.09 -22.48 0.30
CA TYR A 64 20.89 -21.68 -0.03
C TYR A 64 21.10 -20.18 0.10
N ARG A 65 22.28 -19.73 0.55
CA ARG A 65 22.62 -18.30 0.60
C ARG A 65 22.78 -17.76 -0.82
N TRP A 66 22.37 -16.54 -1.02
CA TRP A 66 22.48 -15.88 -2.32
C TRP A 66 23.87 -15.96 -2.92
N SER A 67 24.90 -15.72 -2.10
CA SER A 67 26.32 -15.80 -2.46
C SER A 67 26.78 -17.20 -2.90
N ALA A 68 26.04 -18.25 -2.59
CA ALA A 68 26.41 -19.61 -2.96
C ALA A 68 25.83 -20.06 -4.32
N TRP A 69 24.57 -19.72 -4.61
CA TRP A 69 23.87 -20.23 -5.80
C TRP A 69 23.51 -19.15 -6.82
N ALA A 70 23.11 -17.94 -6.34
CA ALA A 70 22.67 -16.85 -7.22
C ALA A 70 23.87 -16.07 -7.76
N ALA A 71 24.85 -15.76 -6.93
CA ALA A 71 26.03 -14.99 -7.30
C ALA A 71 27.32 -15.57 -6.71
N PRO A 72 27.70 -16.82 -7.08
CA PRO A 72 28.96 -17.39 -6.62
C PRO A 72 30.14 -16.54 -7.07
N LYS A 73 31.16 -16.42 -6.16
CA LYS A 73 32.35 -15.61 -6.43
C LYS A 73 33.58 -16.52 -6.51
N ASP A 74 34.50 -16.21 -7.40
CA ASP A 74 35.81 -16.85 -7.50
C ASP A 74 36.77 -16.35 -6.40
N GLU A 75 38.01 -16.89 -6.40
CA GLU A 75 39.08 -16.52 -5.47
C GLU A 75 39.46 -15.01 -5.52
N HIS A 76 39.09 -14.33 -6.59
CA HIS A 76 39.34 -12.90 -6.80
C HIS A 76 38.13 -12.02 -6.49
N GLY A 77 37.00 -12.63 -6.08
CA GLY A 77 35.73 -11.93 -5.79
C GLY A 77 34.94 -11.56 -7.04
N ALA A 78 35.34 -12.05 -8.23
CA ALA A 78 34.57 -11.92 -9.46
C ALA A 78 33.48 -13.02 -9.54
N PHE A 79 32.45 -12.79 -10.37
CA PHE A 79 31.41 -13.79 -10.59
C PHE A 79 32.01 -15.08 -11.18
N ASP A 80 31.74 -16.23 -10.55
CA ASP A 80 32.25 -17.53 -10.97
C ASP A 80 31.31 -18.23 -11.96
N HIS A 81 31.51 -17.97 -13.24
CA HIS A 81 30.73 -18.57 -14.32
C HIS A 81 30.85 -20.10 -14.38
N ASN A 82 31.91 -20.70 -13.79
CA ASN A 82 32.11 -22.16 -13.85
C ASN A 82 31.25 -22.90 -12.81
N ASN A 83 31.00 -22.27 -11.66
CA ASN A 83 30.20 -22.82 -10.58
C ASN A 83 28.74 -22.29 -10.54
N ALA A 84 28.41 -21.28 -11.36
CA ALA A 84 27.08 -20.74 -11.44
C ALA A 84 26.13 -21.72 -12.15
N LEU A 85 24.99 -22.02 -11.50
CA LEU A 85 23.91 -22.79 -12.12
C LEU A 85 23.26 -21.99 -13.27
N THR A 86 22.95 -22.65 -14.38
CA THR A 86 22.28 -22.04 -15.55
C THR A 86 21.31 -23.05 -16.18
N GLY A 87 20.46 -22.56 -17.09
CA GLY A 87 19.53 -23.44 -17.81
C GLY A 87 18.60 -24.22 -16.90
N ASP A 88 18.32 -25.48 -17.25
CA ASP A 88 17.38 -26.33 -16.53
C ASP A 88 17.83 -26.62 -15.10
N ASP A 89 19.15 -26.79 -14.88
CA ASP A 89 19.71 -27.05 -13.54
C ASP A 89 19.38 -25.91 -12.55
N LEU A 90 19.38 -24.63 -13.01
CA LEU A 90 19.01 -23.49 -12.18
C LEU A 90 17.50 -23.49 -11.86
N ILE A 91 16.66 -23.82 -12.84
CA ILE A 91 15.21 -23.90 -12.64
C ILE A 91 14.86 -25.03 -11.66
N GLU A 92 15.46 -26.22 -11.84
CA GLU A 92 15.26 -27.36 -10.93
C GLU A 92 15.72 -27.02 -9.51
N PHE A 93 16.90 -26.43 -9.35
CA PHE A 93 17.37 -25.99 -8.04
C PHE A 93 16.39 -25.02 -7.35
N VAL A 94 15.92 -24.01 -8.07
CA VAL A 94 15.00 -23.00 -7.49
C VAL A 94 13.66 -23.63 -7.13
N ASN A 95 13.08 -24.44 -8.03
CA ASN A 95 11.73 -24.98 -7.85
C ASN A 95 11.67 -26.16 -6.88
N ASP A 96 12.66 -27.07 -6.93
CA ASP A 96 12.58 -28.37 -6.29
C ASP A 96 13.46 -28.48 -5.03
N ASP A 97 14.44 -27.57 -4.85
CA ASP A 97 15.32 -27.56 -3.67
C ASP A 97 15.17 -26.25 -2.85
N LEU A 98 15.39 -25.06 -3.45
CA LEU A 98 15.41 -23.78 -2.75
C LEU A 98 14.02 -23.40 -2.18
N PHE A 99 12.98 -23.35 -3.02
CA PHE A 99 11.66 -22.94 -2.56
C PHE A 99 11.07 -23.89 -1.51
N PRO A 100 11.12 -25.22 -1.67
CA PRO A 100 10.71 -26.15 -0.60
C PRO A 100 11.48 -25.97 0.70
N TYR A 101 12.81 -25.74 0.63
CA TYR A 101 13.61 -25.43 1.80
C TYR A 101 13.13 -24.18 2.52
N LEU A 102 12.92 -23.06 1.79
CA LEU A 102 12.45 -21.80 2.35
C LEU A 102 11.04 -21.93 2.95
N GLN A 103 10.14 -22.67 2.31
CA GLN A 103 8.80 -22.95 2.83
C GLN A 103 8.84 -23.67 4.19
N SER A 104 9.83 -24.53 4.41
CA SER A 104 9.98 -25.31 5.65
C SER A 104 10.15 -24.42 6.89
N PHE A 105 10.61 -23.19 6.73
CA PHE A 105 10.80 -22.22 7.82
C PHE A 105 9.51 -21.85 8.54
N LYS A 106 8.37 -21.92 7.86
CA LYS A 106 7.06 -21.66 8.49
C LYS A 106 6.79 -22.59 9.69
N GLN A 107 7.31 -23.82 9.62
CA GLN A 107 7.13 -24.82 10.67
C GLN A 107 8.23 -24.78 11.74
N LYS A 108 9.36 -24.14 11.44
CA LYS A 108 10.54 -24.11 12.32
C LYS A 108 10.58 -22.87 13.23
N ALA A 109 9.85 -21.81 12.88
CA ALA A 109 9.85 -20.57 13.63
C ALA A 109 8.98 -20.64 14.89
N ASP A 110 9.51 -20.13 16.01
CA ASP A 110 8.81 -20.12 17.30
C ASP A 110 7.70 -19.08 17.38
N THR A 111 7.83 -17.97 16.64
CA THR A 111 6.88 -16.86 16.64
C THR A 111 6.69 -16.26 15.25
N THR A 112 5.50 -15.69 15.00
CA THR A 112 5.13 -15.06 13.71
C THR A 112 5.91 -13.78 13.38
N ASN A 113 6.61 -13.21 14.36
CA ASN A 113 7.39 -11.97 14.18
C ASN A 113 8.86 -12.21 13.85
N GLN A 114 9.29 -13.48 13.83
CA GLN A 114 10.64 -13.82 13.41
C GLN A 114 10.80 -13.74 11.90
N ILE A 115 11.97 -13.36 11.42
CA ILE A 115 12.26 -13.28 9.99
C ILE A 115 12.15 -14.64 9.32
N GLU A 116 12.50 -15.70 10.03
CA GLU A 116 12.34 -17.10 9.61
C GLU A 116 10.87 -17.41 9.27
N TYR A 117 9.93 -17.02 10.15
CA TYR A 117 8.50 -17.19 9.86
C TYR A 117 8.10 -16.45 8.59
N LYS A 118 8.59 -15.21 8.41
CA LYS A 118 8.29 -14.39 7.21
C LYS A 118 8.84 -15.05 5.94
N VAL A 119 10.07 -15.58 6.00
CA VAL A 119 10.64 -16.39 4.90
C VAL A 119 9.70 -17.53 4.53
N GLY A 120 9.30 -18.35 5.51
CA GLY A 120 8.39 -19.47 5.27
C GLY A 120 7.03 -19.06 4.72
N GLU A 121 6.44 -17.96 5.21
CA GLU A 121 5.17 -17.44 4.70
C GLU A 121 5.27 -16.93 3.27
N ILE A 122 6.28 -16.11 2.97
CA ILE A 122 6.52 -15.56 1.62
C ILE A 122 6.62 -16.71 0.62
N PHE A 123 7.51 -17.66 0.84
CA PHE A 123 7.77 -18.73 -0.12
C PHE A 123 6.69 -19.82 -0.15
N SER A 124 5.80 -19.89 0.84
CA SER A 124 4.58 -20.73 0.75
C SER A 124 3.57 -20.21 -0.29
N GLU A 125 3.62 -18.95 -0.61
CA GLU A 125 2.66 -18.29 -1.52
C GLU A 125 3.25 -17.97 -2.89
N LEU A 126 4.56 -17.82 -2.97
CA LEU A 126 5.28 -17.54 -4.21
C LEU A 126 5.58 -18.80 -5.01
N LYS A 127 5.65 -18.58 -6.32
CA LYS A 127 6.18 -19.58 -7.26
C LYS A 127 7.14 -18.88 -8.20
N ASN A 128 8.21 -19.57 -8.55
CA ASN A 128 9.00 -19.14 -9.68
C ASN A 128 8.17 -19.29 -10.96
N LYS A 129 7.93 -18.20 -11.66
CA LYS A 129 7.19 -18.18 -12.94
C LYS A 129 8.13 -18.17 -14.13
N ILE A 130 9.41 -17.83 -13.92
CA ILE A 130 10.40 -17.76 -14.99
C ILE A 130 10.64 -19.17 -15.51
N GLN A 131 10.44 -19.37 -16.82
CA GLN A 131 10.55 -20.67 -17.47
C GLN A 131 11.94 -20.92 -18.04
N SER A 132 12.64 -19.87 -18.46
CA SER A 132 14.00 -19.98 -19.00
C SER A 132 15.03 -19.82 -17.89
N GLY A 133 15.84 -20.84 -17.64
CA GLY A 133 16.95 -20.72 -16.69
C GLY A 133 18.03 -19.73 -17.12
N TYR A 134 18.14 -19.40 -18.40
CA TYR A 134 18.98 -18.31 -18.88
C TYR A 134 18.40 -16.95 -18.53
N SER A 135 17.08 -16.74 -18.73
CA SER A 135 16.40 -15.52 -18.28
C SER A 135 16.51 -15.35 -16.76
N LEU A 136 16.34 -16.44 -16.00
CA LEU A 136 16.51 -16.41 -14.54
C LEU A 136 17.94 -16.01 -14.17
N ARG A 137 18.96 -16.57 -14.84
CA ARG A 137 20.37 -16.23 -14.61
C ARG A 137 20.65 -14.75 -14.85
N ASP A 138 20.20 -14.21 -16.00
CA ASP A 138 20.35 -12.80 -16.32
C ASP A 138 19.69 -11.90 -15.27
N ALA A 139 18.46 -12.24 -14.83
CA ALA A 139 17.76 -11.49 -13.79
C ALA A 139 18.50 -11.50 -12.45
N LEU A 140 19.04 -12.68 -12.04
CA LEU A 140 19.83 -12.81 -10.80
C LEU A 140 21.12 -11.98 -10.85
N GLU A 141 21.80 -11.92 -11.98
CA GLU A 141 23.01 -11.11 -12.15
C GLU A 141 22.69 -9.61 -12.01
N TYR A 142 21.61 -9.13 -12.63
CA TYR A 142 21.16 -7.76 -12.42
C TYR A 142 20.76 -7.46 -10.99
N VAL A 143 20.08 -8.40 -10.30
CA VAL A 143 19.73 -8.22 -8.88
C VAL A 143 21.00 -8.19 -8.01
N ASP A 144 22.05 -8.95 -8.34
CA ASP A 144 23.31 -8.93 -7.58
C ASP A 144 24.06 -7.60 -7.68
N GLU A 145 23.83 -6.80 -8.74
CA GLU A 145 24.36 -5.44 -8.86
C GLU A 145 23.79 -4.46 -7.83
N LEU A 146 22.58 -4.75 -7.28
CA LEU A 146 21.89 -3.90 -6.32
C LEU A 146 22.55 -4.03 -4.94
N ARG A 147 22.75 -2.90 -4.28
CA ARG A 147 23.40 -2.81 -2.97
C ARG A 147 22.45 -2.21 -1.94
N PHE A 148 22.51 -2.74 -0.72
CA PHE A 148 21.69 -2.30 0.42
C PHE A 148 22.54 -1.74 1.56
N GLN A 149 23.78 -1.37 1.29
CA GLN A 149 24.78 -1.07 2.32
C GLN A 149 24.60 0.33 2.91
N THR A 150 24.31 1.33 2.08
CA THR A 150 24.15 2.71 2.51
C THR A 150 22.68 3.13 2.60
N GLN A 151 22.40 4.19 3.36
CA GLN A 151 21.05 4.75 3.45
C GLN A 151 20.58 5.31 2.10
N ASP A 152 21.47 5.93 1.34
CA ASP A 152 21.16 6.48 0.01
C ASP A 152 20.81 5.38 -0.99
N GLU A 153 21.53 4.26 -0.98
CA GLU A 153 21.22 3.08 -1.81
C GLU A 153 19.85 2.50 -1.46
N ARG A 154 19.55 2.35 -0.17
CA ARG A 154 18.23 1.85 0.28
C ARG A 154 17.10 2.79 -0.13
N HIS A 155 17.32 4.11 -0.02
CA HIS A 155 16.33 5.11 -0.44
C HIS A 155 16.08 5.08 -1.96
N GLU A 156 17.14 4.98 -2.77
CA GLU A 156 17.00 4.83 -4.24
C GLU A 156 16.25 3.55 -4.59
N LEU A 157 16.58 2.42 -3.96
CA LEU A 157 15.92 1.14 -4.19
C LEU A 157 14.44 1.16 -3.77
N SER A 158 14.12 1.77 -2.63
CA SER A 158 12.73 1.92 -2.19
C SER A 158 11.92 2.75 -3.18
N SER A 159 12.49 3.85 -3.68
CA SER A 159 11.85 4.71 -4.68
C SER A 159 11.57 3.97 -6.00
N LEU A 160 12.55 3.23 -6.51
CA LEU A 160 12.40 2.42 -7.73
C LEU A 160 11.38 1.29 -7.57
N TYR A 161 11.36 0.67 -6.40
CA TYR A 161 10.38 -0.37 -6.09
C TYR A 161 8.96 0.21 -5.95
N GLU A 162 8.82 1.38 -5.35
CA GLU A 162 7.55 2.13 -5.30
C GLU A 162 7.04 2.49 -6.70
N ASP A 163 7.90 2.91 -7.61
CA ASP A 163 7.53 3.15 -9.00
C ASP A 163 7.05 1.88 -9.71
N LYS A 164 7.65 0.73 -9.41
CA LYS A 164 7.21 -0.58 -9.90
C LYS A 164 5.82 -0.94 -9.35
N ILE A 165 5.57 -0.73 -8.06
CA ILE A 165 4.26 -0.92 -7.43
C ILE A 165 3.21 0.00 -8.07
N LYS A 166 3.56 1.26 -8.32
CA LYS A 166 2.68 2.24 -8.98
C LYS A 166 2.31 1.80 -10.40
N ARG A 167 3.28 1.31 -11.18
CA ARG A 167 3.02 0.77 -12.53
C ARG A 167 2.08 -0.43 -12.47
N MET A 168 2.34 -1.37 -11.58
CA MET A 168 1.48 -2.51 -11.30
C MET A 168 0.06 -2.07 -10.91
N GLY A 169 -0.05 -1.08 -10.00
CA GLY A 169 -1.32 -0.49 -9.57
C GLY A 169 -2.12 0.15 -10.71
N ASN A 170 -1.44 0.65 -11.74
CA ASN A 170 -2.07 1.26 -12.92
C ASN A 170 -2.38 0.27 -14.05
N ALA A 171 -1.97 -0.99 -13.96
CA ALA A 171 -2.03 -1.97 -15.04
C ALA A 171 -3.38 -2.69 -15.21
N GLY A 172 -4.36 -2.50 -14.30
CA GLY A 172 -5.63 -3.22 -14.42
C GLY A 172 -6.77 -2.69 -13.54
N ARG A 173 -7.96 -3.26 -13.69
CA ARG A 173 -9.16 -2.88 -12.92
C ARG A 173 -8.98 -2.97 -11.39
N ASN A 174 -8.11 -3.86 -10.93
CA ASN A 174 -7.83 -4.09 -9.51
C ASN A 174 -6.55 -3.40 -9.02
N GLY A 175 -5.90 -2.62 -9.87
CA GLY A 175 -4.65 -1.95 -9.55
C GLY A 175 -4.75 -0.96 -8.39
N GLY A 176 -5.88 -0.27 -8.25
CA GLY A 176 -6.14 0.63 -7.13
C GLY A 176 -6.19 -0.04 -5.75
N GLU A 177 -6.29 -1.39 -5.70
CA GLU A 177 -6.21 -2.14 -4.44
C GLU A 177 -4.77 -2.28 -3.92
N TYR A 178 -3.77 -2.09 -4.78
CA TYR A 178 -2.36 -2.25 -4.42
C TYR A 178 -1.63 -0.93 -4.21
N TYR A 179 -2.19 0.18 -4.67
CA TYR A 179 -1.50 1.46 -4.64
C TYR A 179 -2.42 2.61 -4.23
N THR A 180 -2.04 3.31 -3.16
CA THR A 180 -2.63 4.59 -2.75
C THR A 180 -1.66 5.72 -3.13
N PRO A 181 -2.12 6.84 -3.75
CA PRO A 181 -1.26 7.96 -4.09
C PRO A 181 -0.48 8.48 -2.88
N ARG A 182 0.85 8.50 -2.98
CA ARG A 182 1.72 8.87 -1.86
C ARG A 182 1.51 10.30 -1.35
N PRO A 183 1.24 11.31 -2.22
CA PRO A 183 0.86 12.65 -1.75
C PRO A 183 -0.36 12.65 -0.83
N LEU A 184 -1.39 11.84 -1.14
CA LEU A 184 -2.56 11.71 -0.27
C LEU A 184 -2.19 11.10 1.08
N ILE A 185 -1.39 10.03 1.08
CA ILE A 185 -0.91 9.39 2.32
C ILE A 185 -0.13 10.40 3.17
N ARG A 186 0.80 11.15 2.59
CA ARG A 186 1.57 12.16 3.31
C ARG A 186 0.70 13.26 3.92
N ALA A 187 -0.33 13.71 3.19
CA ALA A 187 -1.30 14.66 3.72
C ALA A 187 -2.08 14.06 4.91
N MET A 188 -2.56 12.82 4.79
CA MET A 188 -3.25 12.11 5.88
C MET A 188 -2.35 11.98 7.12
N ILE A 189 -1.07 11.63 6.95
CA ILE A 189 -0.10 11.51 8.03
C ILE A 189 0.16 12.86 8.71
N LYS A 190 0.28 13.95 7.94
CA LYS A 190 0.46 15.31 8.50
C LYS A 190 -0.72 15.72 9.37
N VAL A 191 -1.95 15.42 8.96
CA VAL A 191 -3.16 15.70 9.75
C VAL A 191 -3.21 14.84 11.02
N ILE A 192 -2.98 13.54 10.91
CA ILE A 192 -2.98 12.59 12.04
C ILE A 192 -1.82 12.87 12.99
N ASN A 193 -0.68 13.34 12.47
CA ASN A 193 0.50 13.75 13.22
C ASN A 193 0.97 12.69 14.24
N PRO A 194 1.39 11.49 13.76
CA PRO A 194 1.83 10.41 14.63
C PRO A 194 3.06 10.80 15.46
N LYS A 195 3.17 10.22 16.66
CA LYS A 195 4.29 10.45 17.58
C LYS A 195 5.02 9.15 17.89
N ILE A 196 6.31 9.26 18.18
CA ILE A 196 7.12 8.11 18.61
C ILE A 196 6.52 7.50 19.88
N GLY A 197 6.29 6.19 19.84
CA GLY A 197 5.67 5.43 20.91
C GLY A 197 4.20 5.11 20.69
N GLU A 198 3.56 5.74 19.71
CA GLU A 198 2.23 5.36 19.26
C GLU A 198 2.31 4.16 18.31
N SER A 199 1.33 3.26 18.38
CA SER A 199 1.17 2.16 17.43
C SER A 199 0.28 2.58 16.26
N ILE A 200 0.71 2.28 15.04
CA ILE A 200 0.02 2.58 13.78
C ILE A 200 -0.42 1.25 13.16
N TYR A 201 -1.68 1.17 12.78
CA TYR A 201 -2.28 -0.02 12.21
C TYR A 201 -2.92 0.26 10.85
N ASP A 202 -2.66 -0.65 9.92
CA ASP A 202 -3.35 -0.76 8.64
C ASP A 202 -3.95 -2.16 8.50
N GLY A 203 -5.28 -2.26 8.45
CA GLY A 203 -5.99 -3.53 8.33
C GLY A 203 -6.17 -4.00 6.88
N ALA A 204 -5.75 -3.21 5.89
CA ALA A 204 -5.83 -3.50 4.47
C ALA A 204 -4.55 -3.03 3.77
N VAL A 205 -3.42 -3.56 4.22
CA VAL A 205 -2.06 -3.06 4.00
C VAL A 205 -1.72 -2.82 2.52
N GLY A 206 -2.23 -3.63 1.60
CA GLY A 206 -1.85 -3.54 0.19
C GLY A 206 -0.34 -3.62 0.02
N SER A 207 0.28 -2.56 -0.51
CA SER A 207 1.74 -2.43 -0.66
C SER A 207 2.46 -1.81 0.55
N ALA A 208 1.81 -1.66 1.69
CA ALA A 208 2.30 -1.03 2.91
C ALA A 208 2.62 0.48 2.79
N GLY A 209 2.04 1.18 1.81
CA GLY A 209 2.34 2.58 1.58
C GLY A 209 2.09 3.49 2.78
N PHE A 210 1.02 3.28 3.54
CA PHE A 210 0.75 4.03 4.77
C PHE A 210 1.83 3.80 5.83
N LEU A 211 2.26 2.57 6.01
CA LEU A 211 3.25 2.21 7.02
C LEU A 211 4.65 2.71 6.63
N CYS A 212 5.01 2.64 5.35
CA CYS A 212 6.27 3.18 4.83
C CYS A 212 6.35 4.70 4.97
N GLU A 213 5.34 5.43 4.50
CA GLU A 213 5.32 6.90 4.60
C GLU A 213 5.25 7.37 6.07
N ALA A 214 4.55 6.64 6.95
CA ALA A 214 4.56 6.95 8.38
C ALA A 214 5.91 6.68 9.03
N TYR A 215 6.64 5.65 8.57
CA TYR A 215 8.01 5.39 9.01
C TYR A 215 8.94 6.54 8.60
N GLU A 216 8.90 6.97 7.33
CA GLU A 216 9.70 8.11 6.85
C GLU A 216 9.40 9.38 7.68
N TYR A 217 8.12 9.70 7.87
CA TYR A 217 7.70 10.86 8.68
C TYR A 217 8.24 10.83 10.11
N LEU A 218 8.27 9.66 10.75
CA LEU A 218 8.75 9.50 12.11
C LEU A 218 10.27 9.43 12.19
N ARG A 219 10.93 8.81 11.20
CA ARG A 219 12.40 8.65 11.14
C ARG A 219 13.12 9.99 10.98
N ASP A 220 12.54 10.93 10.24
CA ASP A 220 13.12 12.25 10.00
C ASP A 220 13.22 13.11 11.28
N GLN A 221 12.61 12.66 12.38
CA GLN A 221 12.76 13.28 13.68
C GLN A 221 14.11 12.89 14.32
N LYS A 222 14.66 13.76 15.19
CA LYS A 222 15.88 13.43 15.95
C LYS A 222 15.58 12.35 16.99
N LEU A 223 15.88 11.09 16.68
CA LEU A 223 15.55 9.93 17.50
C LEU A 223 16.74 9.49 18.36
N THR A 224 16.47 9.12 19.61
CA THR A 224 17.39 8.36 20.44
C THR A 224 17.42 6.88 20.00
N THR A 225 18.47 6.13 20.34
CA THR A 225 18.58 4.69 20.05
C THR A 225 17.37 3.89 20.58
N LYS A 226 16.84 4.25 21.75
CA LYS A 226 15.65 3.62 22.33
C LYS A 226 14.39 3.88 21.48
N GLN A 227 14.22 5.11 20.99
CA GLN A 227 13.11 5.48 20.12
C GLN A 227 13.22 4.80 18.76
N LEU A 228 14.42 4.73 18.18
CA LEU A 228 14.65 4.00 16.95
C LEU A 228 14.29 2.52 17.10
N LYS A 229 14.68 1.87 18.19
CA LYS A 229 14.28 0.49 18.47
C LYS A 229 12.76 0.34 18.60
N THR A 230 12.08 1.32 19.24
CA THR A 230 10.61 1.31 19.35
C THR A 230 9.97 1.45 17.98
N LEU A 231 10.47 2.39 17.15
CA LEU A 231 10.02 2.61 15.77
C LEU A 231 10.11 1.32 14.94
N GLN A 232 11.22 0.60 15.02
CA GLN A 232 11.47 -0.65 14.30
C GLN A 232 10.59 -1.83 14.74
N THR A 233 10.24 -1.92 16.04
CA THR A 233 9.70 -3.18 16.58
C THR A 233 8.28 -3.10 17.11
N LYS A 234 7.73 -1.89 17.36
CA LYS A 234 6.47 -1.71 18.09
C LYS A 234 5.48 -0.74 17.45
N THR A 235 5.91 -0.01 16.43
CA THR A 235 5.11 1.08 15.87
C THR A 235 4.16 0.60 14.78
N PHE A 236 4.63 -0.21 13.84
CA PHE A 236 3.89 -0.55 12.64
C PHE A 236 3.27 -1.94 12.73
N HIS A 237 1.97 -2.03 12.48
CA HIS A 237 1.20 -3.25 12.50
C HIS A 237 0.29 -3.29 11.28
N GLY A 238 0.10 -4.48 10.72
CA GLY A 238 -0.77 -4.60 9.56
C GLY A 238 -1.32 -6.00 9.33
N LYS A 239 -2.43 -6.06 8.58
CA LYS A 239 -3.02 -7.31 8.11
C LYS A 239 -3.25 -7.22 6.61
N GLU A 240 -2.92 -8.29 5.88
CA GLU A 240 -3.15 -8.40 4.44
C GLU A 240 -3.68 -9.79 4.09
N LYS A 241 -4.75 -9.82 3.28
CA LYS A 241 -5.41 -11.07 2.88
C LYS A 241 -4.75 -11.71 1.64
N LYS A 242 -4.30 -10.88 0.69
CA LYS A 242 -3.79 -11.33 -0.60
C LYS A 242 -2.30 -11.63 -0.52
N SER A 243 -1.91 -12.82 -0.97
CA SER A 243 -0.53 -13.31 -0.92
C SER A 243 0.47 -12.38 -1.60
N LEU A 244 0.20 -11.96 -2.83
CA LEU A 244 1.10 -11.06 -3.57
C LEU A 244 1.23 -9.70 -2.89
N ALA A 245 0.11 -9.10 -2.45
CA ALA A 245 0.15 -7.83 -1.72
C ALA A 245 0.96 -7.94 -0.43
N TYR A 246 0.80 -9.05 0.31
CA TYR A 246 1.58 -9.33 1.51
C TYR A 246 3.10 -9.38 1.23
N VAL A 247 3.52 -10.09 0.17
CA VAL A 247 4.95 -10.15 -0.23
C VAL A 247 5.48 -8.77 -0.60
N ILE A 248 4.72 -8.03 -1.41
CA ILE A 248 5.07 -6.66 -1.82
C ILE A 248 5.18 -5.76 -0.59
N ALA A 249 4.25 -5.86 0.36
CA ALA A 249 4.26 -5.07 1.59
C ALA A 249 5.50 -5.34 2.44
N ILE A 250 5.83 -6.60 2.66
CA ILE A 250 7.03 -7.00 3.41
C ILE A 250 8.28 -6.42 2.72
N MET A 251 8.40 -6.61 1.41
CA MET A 251 9.57 -6.12 0.67
C MET A 251 9.66 -4.60 0.70
N ASN A 252 8.53 -3.91 0.51
CA ASN A 252 8.49 -2.45 0.54
C ASN A 252 8.93 -1.89 1.90
N MET A 253 8.43 -2.45 2.99
CA MET A 253 8.83 -2.04 4.35
C MET A 253 10.32 -2.31 4.61
N ILE A 254 10.85 -3.43 4.14
CA ILE A 254 12.28 -3.77 4.25
C ILE A 254 13.14 -2.74 3.51
N LEU A 255 12.79 -2.40 2.27
CA LEU A 255 13.53 -1.41 1.47
C LEU A 255 13.50 -0.01 2.10
N HIS A 256 12.44 0.34 2.82
CA HIS A 256 12.37 1.57 3.61
C HIS A 256 13.18 1.50 4.92
N GLY A 257 13.73 0.35 5.28
CA GLY A 257 14.60 0.16 6.43
C GLY A 257 13.92 -0.42 7.68
N ILE A 258 12.72 -1.02 7.54
CA ILE A 258 12.07 -1.76 8.63
C ILE A 258 12.49 -3.23 8.52
N GLU A 259 13.45 -3.64 9.33
CA GLU A 259 14.11 -4.96 9.22
C GLU A 259 13.17 -6.15 9.47
N SER A 260 12.17 -5.97 10.32
CA SER A 260 11.22 -7.04 10.68
C SER A 260 9.78 -6.52 10.65
N PRO A 261 9.18 -6.41 9.45
CA PRO A 261 7.81 -5.91 9.31
C PRO A 261 6.80 -6.75 10.08
N ASN A 262 5.99 -6.11 10.93
CA ASN A 262 4.93 -6.79 11.68
C ASN A 262 3.61 -6.76 10.89
N ILE A 263 3.60 -7.43 9.74
CA ILE A 263 2.41 -7.66 8.93
C ILE A 263 2.04 -9.14 9.05
N VAL A 264 0.75 -9.41 9.25
CA VAL A 264 0.20 -10.76 9.33
C VAL A 264 -0.65 -11.04 8.09
N ARG A 265 -0.42 -12.19 7.45
CA ARG A 265 -1.25 -12.62 6.33
C ARG A 265 -2.54 -13.25 6.85
N THR A 266 -3.61 -12.50 6.82
CA THR A 266 -4.93 -12.94 7.29
C THR A 266 -6.04 -12.08 6.70
N ASN A 267 -7.27 -12.58 6.74
CA ASN A 267 -8.43 -11.75 6.47
C ASN A 267 -8.79 -10.94 7.73
N SER A 268 -8.59 -9.63 7.70
CA SER A 268 -8.90 -8.72 8.81
C SER A 268 -10.35 -8.79 9.29
N LEU A 269 -11.27 -9.14 8.38
CA LEU A 269 -12.70 -9.22 8.66
C LEU A 269 -13.16 -10.58 9.20
N ALA A 270 -12.26 -11.58 9.25
CA ALA A 270 -12.60 -12.91 9.76
C ALA A 270 -12.66 -12.99 11.29
N GLU A 271 -12.15 -12.00 11.98
CA GLU A 271 -12.13 -11.90 13.43
C GLU A 271 -13.43 -11.27 13.94
N ASN A 272 -14.03 -11.87 14.99
CA ASN A 272 -15.20 -11.29 15.62
C ASN A 272 -14.79 -10.03 16.40
N LEU A 273 -15.51 -8.93 16.21
CA LEU A 273 -15.23 -7.66 16.89
C LEU A 273 -15.33 -7.77 18.42
N ASP A 274 -16.17 -8.66 18.94
CA ASP A 274 -16.33 -8.90 20.38
C ASP A 274 -15.07 -9.53 21.03
N ASP A 275 -14.24 -10.19 20.23
CA ASP A 275 -13.01 -10.85 20.70
C ASP A 275 -11.82 -9.89 20.81
N ILE A 276 -11.93 -8.65 20.29
CA ILE A 276 -10.86 -7.66 20.28
C ILE A 276 -10.55 -7.16 21.69
N GLN A 277 -9.36 -7.50 22.18
CA GLN A 277 -8.88 -7.11 23.50
C GLN A 277 -8.23 -5.71 23.48
N PRO A 278 -8.14 -5.01 24.62
CA PRO A 278 -7.44 -3.71 24.71
C PRO A 278 -5.99 -3.74 24.20
N LYS A 279 -5.30 -4.87 24.30
CA LYS A 279 -3.92 -5.06 23.81
C LYS A 279 -3.81 -5.08 22.30
N ASP A 280 -4.90 -5.41 21.59
CA ASP A 280 -4.98 -5.53 20.15
C ASP A 280 -5.30 -4.19 19.48
N ARG A 281 -5.65 -3.18 20.28
CA ARG A 281 -6.02 -1.84 19.81
C ARG A 281 -4.80 -0.95 19.62
N HIS A 282 -4.91 -0.05 18.65
CA HIS A 282 -3.83 0.84 18.24
C HIS A 282 -4.16 2.31 18.50
N ASN A 283 -3.12 3.15 18.57
CA ASN A 283 -3.27 4.59 18.76
C ASN A 283 -3.73 5.27 17.48
N ILE A 284 -3.28 4.74 16.32
CA ILE A 284 -3.51 5.35 15.02
C ILE A 284 -3.93 4.26 14.02
N ILE A 285 -4.92 4.61 13.20
CA ILE A 285 -5.29 3.83 12.01
C ILE A 285 -5.14 4.69 10.77
N LEU A 286 -4.42 4.17 9.80
CA LEU A 286 -4.24 4.74 8.47
C LEU A 286 -4.55 3.64 7.46
N ALA A 287 -5.61 3.80 6.67
CA ALA A 287 -6.03 2.72 5.79
C ALA A 287 -6.80 3.18 4.55
N ASN A 288 -6.64 2.41 3.48
CA ASN A 288 -7.44 2.48 2.26
C ASN A 288 -8.00 1.09 1.95
N PRO A 289 -9.13 0.69 2.58
CA PRO A 289 -9.73 -0.61 2.34
C PRO A 289 -10.30 -0.71 0.91
N PRO A 290 -10.52 -1.94 0.38
CA PRO A 290 -11.09 -2.13 -0.95
C PRO A 290 -12.42 -1.39 -1.13
N PHE A 291 -12.55 -0.62 -2.23
CA PHE A 291 -13.76 0.16 -2.52
C PHE A 291 -14.96 -0.68 -2.96
N GLY A 292 -14.75 -1.94 -3.29
CA GLY A 292 -15.77 -2.86 -3.75
C GLY A 292 -15.53 -4.26 -3.20
N GLY A 293 -16.49 -5.12 -3.52
CA GLY A 293 -16.47 -6.50 -3.05
C GLY A 293 -17.61 -6.78 -2.09
N LYS A 294 -18.00 -8.05 -2.06
CA LYS A 294 -18.99 -8.55 -1.11
C LYS A 294 -18.31 -9.62 -0.26
N GLU A 295 -18.39 -9.48 1.04
CA GLU A 295 -17.95 -10.52 1.96
C GLU A 295 -19.03 -11.59 2.12
N GLN A 296 -18.59 -12.81 2.45
CA GLN A 296 -19.47 -13.95 2.71
C GLN A 296 -20.32 -13.72 3.95
N SER A 297 -21.48 -14.36 4.02
CA SER A 297 -22.42 -14.18 5.13
C SER A 297 -21.83 -14.56 6.50
N GLU A 298 -20.92 -15.54 6.51
CA GLU A 298 -20.21 -15.98 7.70
C GLU A 298 -19.30 -14.86 8.25
N VAL A 299 -18.63 -14.12 7.38
CA VAL A 299 -17.79 -12.98 7.77
C VAL A 299 -18.63 -11.82 8.28
N GLN A 300 -19.79 -11.57 7.65
CA GLN A 300 -20.70 -10.49 8.08
C GLN A 300 -21.23 -10.68 9.50
N GLN A 301 -21.27 -11.92 10.00
CA GLN A 301 -21.73 -12.23 11.36
C GLN A 301 -20.76 -11.75 12.46
N ASN A 302 -19.53 -11.43 12.11
CA ASN A 302 -18.53 -10.89 13.02
C ASN A 302 -18.76 -9.41 13.37
N PHE A 303 -19.78 -8.77 12.76
CA PHE A 303 -20.04 -7.34 12.83
C PHE A 303 -21.46 -7.06 13.34
N GLU A 304 -21.61 -6.02 14.16
CA GLU A 304 -22.91 -5.59 14.67
C GLU A 304 -23.80 -5.08 13.53
N ILE A 305 -23.26 -4.21 12.68
CA ILE A 305 -23.95 -3.73 11.48
C ILE A 305 -23.57 -4.64 10.31
N ARG A 306 -24.45 -5.58 10.02
CA ARG A 306 -24.27 -6.52 8.90
C ARG A 306 -24.39 -5.80 7.57
N SER A 307 -23.39 -5.93 6.74
CA SER A 307 -23.36 -5.39 5.39
C SER A 307 -22.63 -6.33 4.43
N GLY A 308 -23.12 -6.40 3.20
CA GLY A 308 -22.38 -7.05 2.11
C GLY A 308 -21.20 -6.22 1.61
N GLU A 309 -21.16 -4.91 1.89
CA GLU A 309 -20.09 -4.02 1.43
C GLU A 309 -18.85 -4.16 2.32
N THR A 310 -17.77 -4.63 1.72
CA THR A 310 -16.47 -4.85 2.40
C THR A 310 -15.96 -3.57 3.09
N ALA A 311 -16.10 -2.41 2.46
CA ALA A 311 -15.65 -1.12 3.02
C ALA A 311 -16.35 -0.76 4.34
N PHE A 312 -17.63 -1.13 4.51
CA PHE A 312 -18.40 -0.85 5.71
C PHE A 312 -18.00 -1.76 6.88
N LEU A 313 -17.65 -3.00 6.57
CA LEU A 313 -17.11 -3.92 7.57
C LEU A 313 -15.73 -3.46 8.03
N PHE A 314 -14.90 -2.97 7.12
CA PHE A 314 -13.60 -2.37 7.47
C PHE A 314 -13.74 -1.14 8.36
N LEU A 315 -14.71 -0.26 8.12
CA LEU A 315 -14.90 0.92 8.97
C LEU A 315 -15.25 0.52 10.42
N GLN A 316 -16.15 -0.46 10.63
CA GLN A 316 -16.44 -1.02 11.94
C GLN A 316 -15.20 -1.66 12.58
N HIS A 317 -14.44 -2.44 11.79
CA HIS A 317 -13.17 -3.02 12.22
C HIS A 317 -12.21 -1.94 12.72
N PHE A 318 -12.05 -0.84 11.98
CA PHE A 318 -11.15 0.25 12.37
C PHE A 318 -11.61 0.96 13.64
N ILE A 319 -12.92 1.23 13.79
CA ILE A 319 -13.46 1.80 15.01
C ILE A 319 -13.18 0.88 16.21
N ALA A 320 -13.35 -0.44 16.06
CA ALA A 320 -13.10 -1.41 17.12
C ALA A 320 -11.62 -1.52 17.50
N TYR A 321 -10.71 -1.44 16.51
CA TYR A 321 -9.26 -1.52 16.70
C TYR A 321 -8.61 -0.21 17.18
N LEU A 322 -9.35 0.89 17.26
CA LEU A 322 -8.87 2.12 17.89
C LEU A 322 -8.95 2.03 19.42
N LYS A 323 -7.89 2.52 20.08
CA LYS A 323 -7.91 2.86 21.50
C LYS A 323 -8.84 4.06 21.74
N PRO A 324 -9.41 4.22 22.94
CA PRO A 324 -9.99 5.51 23.34
C PRO A 324 -8.96 6.64 23.19
N GLY A 325 -9.34 7.76 22.57
CA GLY A 325 -8.43 8.84 22.17
C GLY A 325 -7.52 8.52 20.99
N GLY A 326 -7.70 7.36 20.35
CA GLY A 326 -6.99 7.01 19.12
C GLY A 326 -7.57 7.73 17.92
N ARG A 327 -6.71 8.01 16.93
CA ARG A 327 -7.02 8.79 15.72
C ARG A 327 -6.99 7.92 14.47
N ALA A 328 -7.87 8.20 13.52
CA ALA A 328 -7.91 7.49 12.25
C ALA A 328 -8.02 8.43 11.06
N ALA A 329 -7.42 8.03 9.94
CA ALA A 329 -7.69 8.56 8.61
C ALA A 329 -7.97 7.38 7.67
N VAL A 330 -9.20 7.31 7.17
CA VAL A 330 -9.69 6.18 6.38
C VAL A 330 -10.25 6.67 5.05
N VAL A 331 -9.76 6.10 3.96
CA VAL A 331 -10.31 6.35 2.62
C VAL A 331 -11.56 5.49 2.42
N ILE A 332 -12.63 6.09 1.95
CA ILE A 332 -13.89 5.39 1.64
C ILE A 332 -14.55 5.99 0.39
N LYS A 333 -15.43 5.25 -0.27
CA LYS A 333 -16.25 5.79 -1.37
C LYS A 333 -17.08 6.97 -0.89
N ASN A 334 -17.19 8.02 -1.69
CA ASN A 334 -18.00 9.17 -1.32
C ASN A 334 -19.50 8.84 -1.18
N THR A 335 -19.99 7.81 -1.86
CA THR A 335 -21.36 7.33 -1.72
C THR A 335 -21.72 6.91 -0.28
N PHE A 336 -20.72 6.57 0.56
CA PHE A 336 -20.93 6.35 1.99
C PHE A 336 -21.62 7.52 2.69
N LEU A 337 -21.34 8.75 2.25
CA LEU A 337 -21.91 9.95 2.87
C LEU A 337 -23.44 10.05 2.69
N SER A 338 -23.97 9.56 1.55
CA SER A 338 -25.38 9.74 1.16
C SER A 338 -26.20 8.46 0.99
N ASN A 339 -25.59 7.26 1.01
CA ASN A 339 -26.33 6.03 0.85
C ASN A 339 -27.49 5.93 1.85
N SER A 340 -28.67 5.56 1.37
CA SER A 340 -29.92 5.55 2.14
C SER A 340 -30.33 4.20 2.72
N ASP A 341 -29.53 3.14 2.47
CA ASP A 341 -29.77 1.82 3.06
C ASP A 341 -29.53 1.82 4.57
N ASN A 342 -30.15 0.87 5.27
CA ASN A 342 -30.12 0.82 6.73
C ASN A 342 -28.71 0.63 7.29
N ALA A 343 -27.85 -0.17 6.63
CA ALA A 343 -26.50 -0.41 7.12
C ALA A 343 -25.65 0.86 7.01
N SER A 344 -25.76 1.61 5.92
CA SER A 344 -25.06 2.88 5.74
C SER A 344 -25.47 3.92 6.77
N LYS A 345 -26.79 4.03 7.05
CA LYS A 345 -27.33 4.95 8.07
C LYS A 345 -26.84 4.58 9.47
N ALA A 346 -26.97 3.30 9.83
CA ALA A 346 -26.53 2.82 11.13
C ALA A 346 -25.02 3.01 11.35
N LEU A 347 -24.21 2.78 10.33
CA LEU A 347 -22.76 2.95 10.41
C LEU A 347 -22.33 4.43 10.52
N ARG A 348 -23.02 5.35 9.79
CA ARG A 348 -22.80 6.78 10.00
C ARG A 348 -23.18 7.23 11.40
N GLN A 349 -24.33 6.76 11.91
CA GLN A 349 -24.76 7.03 13.27
C GLN A 349 -23.72 6.52 14.29
N GLU A 350 -23.29 5.27 14.20
CA GLU A 350 -22.26 4.71 15.07
C GLU A 350 -20.96 5.53 15.04
N LEU A 351 -20.48 5.90 13.84
CA LEU A 351 -19.29 6.72 13.70
C LEU A 351 -19.43 8.08 14.40
N LEU A 352 -20.56 8.75 14.23
CA LEU A 352 -20.81 10.09 14.77
C LEU A 352 -21.05 10.09 16.29
N GLU A 353 -21.63 9.01 16.84
CA GLU A 353 -21.91 8.88 18.27
C GLU A 353 -20.69 8.38 19.07
N SER A 354 -19.89 7.46 18.48
CA SER A 354 -18.74 6.83 19.15
C SER A 354 -17.41 7.53 18.89
N CYS A 355 -17.33 8.33 17.82
CA CYS A 355 -16.14 9.04 17.39
C CYS A 355 -16.44 10.51 17.07
N ASN A 356 -15.45 11.37 17.24
CA ASN A 356 -15.46 12.72 16.71
C ASN A 356 -14.96 12.69 15.26
N LEU A 357 -15.87 12.63 14.29
CA LEU A 357 -15.57 12.82 12.87
C LEU A 357 -15.36 14.32 12.61
N HIS A 358 -14.14 14.78 12.74
CA HIS A 358 -13.84 16.22 12.71
C HIS A 358 -13.52 16.77 11.31
N THR A 359 -13.14 15.90 10.35
CA THR A 359 -12.72 16.36 9.01
C THR A 359 -13.13 15.35 7.94
N ILE A 360 -13.67 15.85 6.84
CA ILE A 360 -13.91 15.09 5.60
C ILE A 360 -13.17 15.78 4.46
N LEU A 361 -12.22 15.08 3.83
CA LEU A 361 -11.57 15.52 2.59
C LEU A 361 -12.27 14.85 1.39
N ASP A 362 -12.95 15.64 0.56
CA ASP A 362 -13.58 15.16 -0.68
C ASP A 362 -12.55 15.18 -1.82
N CYS A 363 -12.18 14.00 -2.30
CA CYS A 363 -11.20 13.82 -3.36
C CYS A 363 -11.87 13.83 -4.74
N PRO A 364 -11.30 14.55 -5.74
CA PRO A 364 -11.86 14.57 -7.09
C PRO A 364 -11.76 13.20 -7.77
N GLY A 365 -12.57 13.01 -8.81
CA GLY A 365 -12.44 11.84 -9.68
C GLY A 365 -11.02 11.71 -10.26
N GLY A 366 -10.54 10.48 -10.43
CA GLY A 366 -9.18 10.23 -10.93
C GLY A 366 -8.07 10.26 -9.88
N THR A 367 -8.35 10.60 -8.61
CA THR A 367 -7.40 10.46 -7.50
C THR A 367 -6.85 9.03 -7.43
N PHE A 368 -7.72 8.04 -7.55
CA PHE A 368 -7.34 6.63 -7.65
C PHE A 368 -7.46 6.18 -9.11
N THR A 369 -6.34 6.14 -9.80
CA THR A 369 -6.27 5.74 -11.21
C THR A 369 -6.78 4.30 -11.40
N GLY A 370 -7.73 4.11 -12.30
CA GLY A 370 -8.31 2.79 -12.60
C GLY A 370 -9.46 2.34 -11.70
N ALA A 371 -9.71 3.00 -10.57
CA ALA A 371 -10.81 2.60 -9.67
C ALA A 371 -12.19 3.10 -10.13
N GLY A 372 -12.26 4.18 -10.92
CA GLY A 372 -13.51 4.75 -11.44
C GLY A 372 -14.50 5.24 -10.37
N VAL A 373 -14.04 5.41 -9.13
CA VAL A 373 -14.85 5.82 -7.97
C VAL A 373 -14.36 7.15 -7.42
N LYS A 374 -15.29 8.00 -7.02
CA LYS A 374 -15.01 9.18 -6.21
C LYS A 374 -14.88 8.75 -4.74
N THR A 375 -13.92 9.29 -4.02
CA THR A 375 -13.61 8.90 -2.64
C THR A 375 -13.58 10.10 -1.72
N VAL A 376 -13.73 9.84 -0.43
CA VAL A 376 -13.48 10.79 0.65
C VAL A 376 -12.49 10.19 1.65
N VAL A 377 -11.79 11.05 2.38
CA VAL A 377 -11.01 10.64 3.54
C VAL A 377 -11.74 11.11 4.80
N LEU A 378 -12.05 10.17 5.68
CA LEU A 378 -12.66 10.43 6.98
C LEU A 378 -11.56 10.54 8.03
N PHE A 379 -11.48 11.67 8.75
CA PHE A 379 -10.57 11.84 9.89
C PHE A 379 -11.38 11.92 11.17
N PHE A 380 -11.13 10.96 12.07
CA PHE A 380 -11.91 10.88 13.30
C PHE A 380 -11.06 10.44 14.50
N GLU A 381 -11.52 10.79 15.70
CA GLU A 381 -10.94 10.41 16.98
C GLU A 381 -11.99 9.64 17.82
N LYS A 382 -11.61 8.49 18.38
CA LYS A 382 -12.51 7.64 19.16
C LYS A 382 -12.69 8.13 20.59
N GLY A 383 -13.95 8.17 21.07
CA GLY A 383 -14.26 8.38 22.48
C GLY A 383 -15.00 9.68 22.80
N GLN A 384 -15.24 10.51 21.80
CA GLN A 384 -16.09 11.70 21.88
C GLN A 384 -17.07 11.68 20.72
N PRO A 385 -18.35 12.08 20.92
CA PRO A 385 -19.27 12.23 19.80
C PRO A 385 -18.87 13.40 18.92
N THR A 386 -19.30 13.36 17.68
CA THR A 386 -19.10 14.44 16.70
C THR A 386 -20.03 15.63 17.05
N GLU A 387 -19.48 16.83 17.08
CA GLU A 387 -20.24 18.08 17.22
C GLU A 387 -20.28 18.89 15.92
N ASN A 388 -19.12 19.03 15.28
CA ASN A 388 -18.94 19.77 14.04
C ASN A 388 -18.04 18.95 13.09
N ILE A 389 -18.31 19.05 11.80
CA ILE A 389 -17.51 18.44 10.74
C ILE A 389 -16.98 19.52 9.82
N TRP A 390 -15.68 19.61 9.68
CA TRP A 390 -15.04 20.47 8.70
C TRP A 390 -14.85 19.71 7.40
N TYR A 391 -15.35 20.26 6.31
CA TYR A 391 -15.24 19.71 4.96
C TYR A 391 -14.18 20.45 4.17
N TYR A 392 -13.44 19.73 3.36
CA TYR A 392 -12.55 20.29 2.35
C TYR A 392 -12.80 19.59 1.02
N GLN A 393 -13.22 20.36 0.02
CA GLN A 393 -13.43 19.90 -1.35
C GLN A 393 -12.16 20.17 -2.15
N LEU A 394 -11.41 19.11 -2.47
CA LEU A 394 -10.20 19.24 -3.27
C LEU A 394 -10.56 19.55 -4.74
N ASP A 395 -10.46 20.80 -5.10
CA ASP A 395 -10.65 21.29 -6.47
C ASP A 395 -9.32 21.75 -7.06
N LEU A 396 -8.89 21.08 -8.10
CA LEU A 396 -7.59 21.33 -8.73
C LEU A 396 -7.69 22.13 -10.03
N GLY A 397 -8.90 22.44 -10.51
CA GLY A 397 -9.10 23.07 -11.82
C GLY A 397 -8.58 22.23 -13.00
N ARG A 398 -8.21 20.95 -12.75
CA ARG A 398 -7.67 20.01 -13.74
C ARG A 398 -8.14 18.58 -13.45
N ASN A 399 -8.20 17.75 -14.50
CA ASN A 399 -8.52 16.35 -14.34
C ASN A 399 -7.27 15.55 -13.90
N LEU A 400 -7.46 14.71 -12.87
CA LEU A 400 -6.43 13.76 -12.44
C LEU A 400 -6.44 12.50 -13.32
N GLY A 401 -5.27 11.93 -13.53
CA GLY A 401 -5.10 10.71 -14.31
C GLY A 401 -3.66 10.21 -14.30
N LYS A 402 -3.36 9.20 -15.13
CA LYS A 402 -2.02 8.61 -15.22
C LYS A 402 -0.92 9.62 -15.60
N THR A 403 -1.24 10.52 -16.54
CA THR A 403 -0.30 11.54 -17.05
C THR A 403 -0.27 12.81 -16.21
N ASN A 404 -1.27 13.01 -15.37
CA ASN A 404 -1.40 14.19 -14.51
C ASN A 404 -1.89 13.74 -13.11
N PRO A 405 -1.05 13.01 -12.36
CA PRO A 405 -1.44 12.47 -11.06
C PRO A 405 -1.49 13.55 -9.98
N LEU A 406 -2.11 13.21 -8.85
CA LEU A 406 -2.07 13.99 -7.63
C LEU A 406 -0.61 14.18 -7.15
N ASN A 407 -0.27 15.38 -6.68
CA ASN A 407 1.05 15.73 -6.13
C ASN A 407 0.92 16.40 -4.76
N ASP A 408 2.02 16.68 -4.08
CA ASP A 408 2.04 17.23 -2.72
C ASP A 408 1.52 18.69 -2.66
N ASP A 409 1.79 19.48 -3.69
CA ASP A 409 1.34 20.87 -3.76
C ASP A 409 -0.20 20.96 -3.84
N ASP A 410 -0.83 19.99 -4.50
CA ASP A 410 -2.30 19.92 -4.59
C ASP A 410 -2.98 19.81 -3.21
N LEU A 411 -2.29 19.29 -2.20
CA LEU A 411 -2.82 19.07 -0.85
C LEU A 411 -2.26 20.04 0.20
N ALA A 412 -1.39 20.96 -0.20
CA ALA A 412 -0.72 21.89 0.72
C ALA A 412 -1.72 22.81 1.43
N GLU A 413 -2.71 23.37 0.71
CA GLU A 413 -3.76 24.22 1.28
C GLU A 413 -4.62 23.44 2.28
N PHE A 414 -5.07 22.23 1.92
CA PHE A 414 -5.83 21.36 2.82
C PHE A 414 -5.11 21.16 4.16
N VAL A 415 -3.83 20.78 4.13
CA VAL A 415 -3.03 20.55 5.34
C VAL A 415 -2.86 21.82 6.16
N ALA A 416 -2.68 22.96 5.53
CA ALA A 416 -2.50 24.25 6.21
C ALA A 416 -3.78 24.72 6.93
N LEU A 417 -4.94 24.60 6.28
CA LEU A 417 -6.23 25.03 6.83
C LEU A 417 -6.80 24.04 7.86
N GLN A 418 -6.55 22.74 7.68
CA GLN A 418 -7.13 21.69 8.52
C GLN A 418 -6.76 21.85 10.00
N ALA A 419 -5.54 22.27 10.32
CA ALA A 419 -5.07 22.42 11.70
C ALA A 419 -5.92 23.41 12.53
N LYS A 420 -6.61 24.34 11.88
CA LYS A 420 -7.47 25.34 12.50
C LYS A 420 -8.96 25.18 12.12
N ALA A 421 -9.28 24.22 11.25
CA ALA A 421 -10.57 24.08 10.59
C ALA A 421 -11.02 25.41 9.97
N GLU A 422 -10.09 26.08 9.25
CA GLU A 422 -10.32 27.43 8.70
C GLU A 422 -11.16 27.34 7.42
N ASP A 423 -12.23 28.12 7.35
CA ASP A 423 -13.13 28.14 6.19
C ASP A 423 -12.49 28.92 5.03
N SER A 424 -12.74 28.45 3.82
CA SER A 424 -12.26 29.04 2.55
C SER A 424 -13.26 28.78 1.42
N ASP A 425 -12.93 29.15 0.19
CA ASP A 425 -13.76 28.80 -0.97
C ASP A 425 -13.89 27.27 -1.15
N ASN A 426 -12.92 26.50 -0.65
CA ASN A 426 -12.86 25.04 -0.75
C ASN A 426 -13.26 24.32 0.55
N SER A 427 -13.45 25.06 1.65
CA SER A 427 -13.70 24.46 2.96
C SER A 427 -14.78 25.18 3.76
N TRP A 428 -15.53 24.40 4.54
CA TRP A 428 -16.63 24.90 5.38
C TRP A 428 -16.89 23.98 6.55
N THR A 429 -17.49 24.52 7.62
CA THR A 429 -17.87 23.76 8.80
C THR A 429 -19.38 23.52 8.85
N VAL A 430 -19.79 22.31 9.19
CA VAL A 430 -21.19 21.91 9.37
C VAL A 430 -21.40 21.46 10.80
N SER A 431 -22.40 22.00 11.48
CA SER A 431 -22.82 21.50 12.79
C SER A 431 -23.60 20.20 12.64
N LEU A 432 -23.35 19.22 13.49
CA LEU A 432 -24.11 17.96 13.49
C LEU A 432 -25.61 18.21 13.80
N ALA A 433 -25.94 19.30 14.49
CA ALA A 433 -27.33 19.69 14.75
C ALA A 433 -28.11 20.03 13.46
N ASP A 434 -27.40 20.41 12.39
CA ASP A 434 -27.99 20.72 11.08
C ASP A 434 -28.14 19.48 10.19
N VAL A 435 -27.55 18.34 10.58
CA VAL A 435 -27.63 17.07 9.86
C VAL A 435 -28.95 16.38 10.22
N ASN A 436 -29.67 15.89 9.20
CA ASN A 436 -30.91 15.15 9.39
C ASN A 436 -30.63 13.81 10.08
N GLN A 437 -31.13 13.66 11.32
CA GLN A 437 -30.91 12.46 12.16
C GLN A 437 -31.68 11.22 11.71
N GLU A 438 -32.62 11.30 10.78
CA GLU A 438 -33.30 10.13 10.20
C GLU A 438 -32.48 9.50 9.07
N SER A 439 -31.77 10.34 8.30
CA SER A 439 -30.96 9.89 7.16
C SER A 439 -29.47 9.80 7.48
N TRP A 440 -29.00 10.59 8.45
CA TRP A 440 -27.58 10.81 8.72
C TRP A 440 -26.79 11.14 7.45
N ASP A 441 -27.39 11.92 6.55
CA ASP A 441 -26.78 12.29 5.27
C ASP A 441 -25.68 13.33 5.50
N LEU A 442 -24.46 12.95 5.18
CA LEU A 442 -23.25 13.77 5.31
C LEU A 442 -22.77 14.35 3.96
N SER A 443 -23.56 14.22 2.89
CA SER A 443 -23.23 14.74 1.55
C SER A 443 -23.60 16.22 1.42
N VAL A 444 -23.05 17.05 2.30
CA VAL A 444 -23.34 18.49 2.32
C VAL A 444 -22.60 19.18 1.18
N LYS A 445 -23.33 20.01 0.41
CA LYS A 445 -22.73 20.82 -0.65
C LYS A 445 -21.90 21.97 -0.08
N ASN A 446 -20.88 22.37 -0.82
CA ASN A 446 -20.08 23.53 -0.48
C ASN A 446 -20.93 24.81 -0.56
N PRO A 447 -21.18 25.53 0.56
CA PRO A 447 -22.01 26.74 0.56
C PRO A 447 -21.28 27.96 -0.02
N ASN A 448 -19.94 27.89 -0.16
CA ASN A 448 -19.12 29.00 -0.63
C ASN A 448 -18.98 29.02 -2.17
N ARG A 449 -19.60 28.05 -2.84
CA ARG A 449 -19.61 27.94 -4.31
C ARG A 449 -21.03 27.91 -4.81
N ASP A 450 -21.33 28.80 -5.74
CA ASP A 450 -22.53 28.70 -6.56
C ASP A 450 -22.33 27.55 -7.56
N ASP A 451 -22.66 26.33 -7.12
CA ASP A 451 -22.80 25.17 -8.01
C ASP A 451 -24.09 25.28 -8.85
N GLU A 452 -24.38 26.45 -9.43
CA GLU A 452 -25.18 26.45 -10.63
C GLU A 452 -24.36 25.74 -11.71
N VAL A 453 -24.54 24.43 -11.78
CA VAL A 453 -24.22 23.69 -12.99
C VAL A 453 -25.06 24.36 -14.09
N VAL A 454 -24.48 25.34 -14.77
CA VAL A 454 -25.01 25.82 -16.05
C VAL A 454 -25.00 24.57 -16.93
N LEU A 455 -26.17 23.90 -16.94
CA LEU A 455 -26.38 22.74 -17.82
C LEU A 455 -26.15 23.30 -19.23
N ARG A 456 -25.11 22.85 -19.89
CA ARG A 456 -24.83 23.14 -21.28
C ARG A 456 -26.09 22.79 -22.08
N ASP A 457 -26.48 23.66 -23.01
CA ASP A 457 -27.59 23.36 -23.89
C ASP A 457 -27.39 21.98 -24.56
N PRO A 458 -28.36 21.08 -24.48
CA PRO A 458 -28.29 19.81 -25.18
C PRO A 458 -27.93 19.93 -26.66
N VAL A 459 -28.31 21.03 -27.30
CA VAL A 459 -27.97 21.32 -28.71
C VAL A 459 -26.47 21.59 -28.86
N GLU A 460 -25.85 22.36 -27.96
CA GLU A 460 -24.39 22.59 -27.97
C GLU A 460 -23.60 21.29 -27.79
N ILE A 461 -24.08 20.39 -26.92
CA ILE A 461 -23.44 19.09 -26.69
C ILE A 461 -23.56 18.22 -27.95
N LEU A 462 -24.71 18.23 -28.61
CA LEU A 462 -24.93 17.47 -29.86
C LEU A 462 -24.07 18.02 -31.00
N ASP A 463 -23.91 19.33 -31.10
CA ASP A 463 -23.07 19.98 -32.11
C ASP A 463 -21.59 19.63 -31.89
N GLU A 464 -21.12 19.59 -30.63
CA GLU A 464 -19.75 19.19 -30.30
C GLU A 464 -19.51 17.71 -30.61
N ILE A 465 -20.45 16.82 -30.29
CA ILE A 465 -20.39 15.39 -30.67
C ILE A 465 -20.27 15.25 -32.19
N GLN A 466 -21.10 15.97 -32.96
CA GLN A 466 -21.02 15.92 -34.42
C GLN A 466 -19.71 16.45 -34.99
N ALA A 467 -19.11 17.47 -34.35
CA ALA A 467 -17.80 18.00 -34.73
C ALA A 467 -16.69 16.97 -34.49
N LEU A 468 -16.69 16.32 -33.33
CA LEU A 468 -15.74 15.26 -32.98
C LEU A 468 -15.88 14.01 -33.87
N ASP A 469 -17.11 13.64 -34.25
CA ASP A 469 -17.36 12.55 -35.19
C ASP A 469 -16.79 12.83 -36.59
N ARG A 470 -16.89 14.09 -37.07
CA ARG A 470 -16.29 14.50 -38.35
C ARG A 470 -14.77 14.45 -38.28
N GLU A 471 -14.15 14.97 -37.23
CA GLU A 471 -12.71 14.92 -37.02
C GLU A 471 -12.22 13.48 -36.95
N THR A 472 -12.93 12.62 -36.24
CA THR A 472 -12.65 11.17 -36.16
C THR A 472 -12.72 10.51 -37.55
N ALA A 473 -13.71 10.84 -38.36
CA ALA A 473 -13.86 10.32 -39.71
C ALA A 473 -12.71 10.78 -40.64
N GLU A 474 -12.28 12.03 -40.55
CA GLU A 474 -11.15 12.58 -41.30
C GLU A 474 -9.82 11.90 -40.92
N ILE A 475 -9.60 11.66 -39.62
CA ILE A 475 -8.42 10.95 -39.13
C ILE A 475 -8.42 9.50 -39.64
N LEU A 476 -9.59 8.82 -39.60
CA LEU A 476 -9.71 7.45 -40.09
C LEU A 476 -9.48 7.35 -41.62
N GLU A 477 -9.95 8.33 -42.41
CA GLU A 477 -9.63 8.41 -43.85
C GLU A 477 -8.14 8.63 -44.11
N SER A 478 -7.51 9.51 -43.33
CA SER A 478 -6.06 9.74 -43.41
C SER A 478 -5.26 8.48 -43.09
N VAL A 479 -5.64 7.73 -42.06
CA VAL A 479 -4.99 6.45 -41.72
C VAL A 479 -5.22 5.39 -42.80
N ARG A 480 -6.44 5.31 -43.39
CA ARG A 480 -6.71 4.42 -44.53
C ARG A 480 -5.87 4.73 -45.78
N GLY A 481 -5.53 6.00 -45.98
CA GLY A 481 -4.66 6.42 -47.10
C GLY A 481 -3.18 6.11 -46.87
N LEU A 482 -2.78 5.70 -45.67
CA LEU A 482 -1.40 5.33 -45.31
C LEU A 482 -1.18 3.80 -45.28
N VAL A 483 -2.24 3.01 -45.37
CA VAL A 483 -2.26 1.54 -45.44
C VAL A 483 -2.62 1.12 -46.87
#